data_8b8feb6641ff37235e40f222c199d68b
#
_entry.id   8b8feb6641ff37235e40f222c199d68b
#
_cell.length_a   1.000
_cell.length_b   1.000
_cell.length_c   1.000
_cell.angle_alpha   90.00
_cell.angle_beta   90.00
_cell.angle_gamma   90.00
#
_symmetry.space_group_name_H-M   'P 1'
#
loop_
_entity.id
_entity.type
_entity.pdbx_description
1 polymer ?
#
loop_
_entity_poly.entity_id
_entity_poly.type
_entity_poly.pdbx_seq_one_letter_code
_entity_poly.pdbx_strand_id
1 'polypeptide(L)'
;MQVSLAENFRALFYALFYATQALGFYRQEGVELVFSASAAPGDAIAALVKGELDLTWAGPMRVIRDRAENPLTGSSLVCFCEVVRRDPVYLVGRAGLADFRLADLTALRLGSVSEVVTPWLCLQQDLRDAGVDPELVTRVSDQAMASNLEALLQGQLDVAQLFEPFVSQALAAGAMRILHSASERGPTAYTSLIATRDGMARKPRAMRAMVRATARMQAWMAAHSADELAEVAAPYFHEVERRLFNQSIRRYAAAGIWATDPVISRQGFARLAQSVKSGGMVRTLIAYDECVVAP
;
A
#
# COMPACT_ATOMS: atom_id res chain seq x y z
N MET A 1 -6.26 6.03 26.34
CA MET A 1 -5.27 6.96 25.73
C MET A 1 -5.85 7.44 24.41
N GLN A 2 -6.02 8.73 24.24
CA GLN A 2 -6.52 9.26 22.98
C GLN A 2 -5.39 9.33 21.94
N VAL A 3 -5.68 8.88 20.70
CA VAL A 3 -4.76 8.87 19.56
C VAL A 3 -5.49 9.40 18.34
N SER A 4 -4.97 10.46 17.74
CA SER A 4 -5.46 11.01 16.48
C SER A 4 -4.77 10.31 15.30
N LEU A 5 -5.59 9.77 14.38
CA LEU A 5 -5.13 9.07 13.18
C LEU A 5 -5.92 9.54 11.97
N ALA A 6 -5.24 9.89 10.89
CA ALA A 6 -5.86 10.13 9.61
C ALA A 6 -5.48 9.03 8.60
N GLU A 7 -6.45 8.58 7.81
CA GLU A 7 -6.13 7.75 6.64
C GLU A 7 -5.44 8.60 5.57
N ASN A 8 -4.44 8.02 4.89
CA ASN A 8 -3.77 8.70 3.79
C ASN A 8 -4.68 8.80 2.53
N PHE A 9 -5.40 7.73 2.25
CA PHE A 9 -6.49 7.60 1.28
C PHE A 9 -7.21 6.27 1.53
N ARG A 10 -8.44 6.14 1.01
CA ARG A 10 -9.22 4.90 1.18
C ARG A 10 -8.88 3.89 0.10
N ALA A 11 -8.54 2.66 0.53
CA ALA A 11 -8.25 1.55 -0.38
C ALA A 11 -8.58 0.21 0.30
N LEU A 12 -8.97 -0.80 -0.50
CA LEU A 12 -9.39 -2.12 0.03
C LEU A 12 -8.24 -2.87 0.71
N PHE A 13 -7.00 -2.66 0.31
CA PHE A 13 -5.86 -3.26 1.01
C PHE A 13 -5.61 -2.68 2.41
N TYR A 14 -6.32 -1.62 2.79
CA TYR A 14 -6.37 -1.07 4.16
C TYR A 14 -7.50 -1.65 5.01
N ALA A 15 -8.23 -2.66 4.55
CA ALA A 15 -9.32 -3.30 5.28
C ALA A 15 -8.94 -3.71 6.71
N LEU A 16 -7.66 -4.05 6.96
CA LEU A 16 -7.18 -4.40 8.30
C LEU A 16 -7.35 -3.28 9.33
N PHE A 17 -7.09 -2.04 8.96
CA PHE A 17 -7.20 -0.91 9.90
C PHE A 17 -8.64 -0.75 10.36
N TYR A 18 -9.59 -0.85 9.42
CA TYR A 18 -11.03 -0.75 9.72
C TYR A 18 -11.53 -1.95 10.51
N ALA A 19 -11.08 -3.17 10.16
CA ALA A 19 -11.41 -4.37 10.91
C ALA A 19 -10.84 -4.33 12.33
N THR A 20 -9.63 -3.80 12.54
CA THR A 20 -9.04 -3.58 13.87
C THR A 20 -9.93 -2.68 14.73
N GLN A 21 -10.48 -1.62 14.14
CA GLN A 21 -11.43 -0.71 14.79
C GLN A 21 -12.76 -1.42 15.09
N ALA A 22 -13.34 -2.12 14.10
CA ALA A 22 -14.63 -2.79 14.21
C ALA A 22 -14.63 -3.87 15.29
N LEU A 23 -13.55 -4.68 15.36
CA LEU A 23 -13.35 -5.72 16.37
C LEU A 23 -12.96 -5.16 17.77
N GLY A 24 -12.79 -3.84 17.87
CA GLY A 24 -12.50 -3.16 19.12
C GLY A 24 -11.08 -3.40 19.66
N PHE A 25 -10.12 -3.86 18.83
CA PHE A 25 -8.77 -4.16 19.29
C PHE A 25 -8.02 -2.91 19.78
N TYR A 26 -8.27 -1.73 19.20
CA TYR A 26 -7.73 -0.48 19.73
C TYR A 26 -8.24 -0.21 21.15
N ARG A 27 -9.54 -0.36 21.39
CA ARG A 27 -10.13 -0.18 22.74
C ARG A 27 -9.62 -1.20 23.77
N GLN A 28 -9.43 -2.45 23.35
CA GLN A 28 -8.86 -3.50 24.21
C GLN A 28 -7.44 -3.18 24.66
N GLU A 29 -6.69 -2.44 23.85
CA GLU A 29 -5.35 -1.93 24.19
C GLU A 29 -5.39 -0.55 24.88
N GLY A 30 -6.57 -0.08 25.27
CA GLY A 30 -6.75 1.18 25.97
C GLY A 30 -6.61 2.43 25.08
N VAL A 31 -6.76 2.27 23.76
CA VAL A 31 -6.71 3.37 22.80
C VAL A 31 -8.12 3.80 22.40
N GLU A 32 -8.41 5.06 22.60
CA GLU A 32 -9.54 5.78 22.02
C GLU A 32 -9.05 6.44 20.72
N LEU A 33 -9.45 5.87 19.58
CA LEU A 33 -9.01 6.35 18.27
C LEU A 33 -9.89 7.48 17.78
N VAL A 34 -9.30 8.67 17.56
CA VAL A 34 -9.91 9.79 16.83
C VAL A 34 -9.52 9.67 15.38
N PHE A 35 -10.42 9.10 14.58
CA PHE A 35 -10.18 8.80 13.19
C PHE A 35 -10.68 9.91 12.26
N SER A 36 -9.91 10.25 11.24
CA SER A 36 -10.28 11.21 10.19
C SER A 36 -9.87 10.72 8.81
N ALA A 37 -10.57 11.18 7.78
CA ALA A 37 -10.21 10.96 6.39
C ALA A 37 -9.37 12.14 5.87
N SER A 38 -8.38 11.86 5.03
CA SER A 38 -7.64 12.90 4.28
C SER A 38 -8.40 13.30 3.02
N ALA A 39 -8.34 14.56 2.64
CA ALA A 39 -8.94 15.06 1.42
C ALA A 39 -8.16 14.59 0.17
N ALA A 40 -6.82 14.48 0.29
CA ALA A 40 -5.96 13.99 -0.78
C ALA A 40 -4.80 13.12 -0.22
N PRO A 41 -4.22 12.23 -1.06
CA PRO A 41 -3.01 11.49 -0.69
C PRO A 41 -1.86 12.43 -0.32
N GLY A 42 -1.34 12.27 0.90
CA GLY A 42 -0.25 13.11 1.43
C GLY A 42 -0.67 14.14 2.48
N ASP A 43 -1.95 14.51 2.56
CA ASP A 43 -2.43 15.49 3.56
C ASP A 43 -2.18 15.00 4.99
N ALA A 44 -2.42 13.70 5.25
CA ALA A 44 -2.15 13.10 6.55
C ALA A 44 -0.66 13.21 6.94
N ILE A 45 0.25 13.08 5.99
CA ILE A 45 1.70 13.25 6.24
C ILE A 45 2.01 14.71 6.57
N ALA A 46 1.43 15.65 5.85
CA ALA A 46 1.62 17.09 6.13
C ALA A 46 1.08 17.46 7.52
N ALA A 47 -0.10 16.99 7.89
CA ALA A 47 -0.69 17.19 9.22
C ALA A 47 0.15 16.53 10.34
N LEU A 48 0.70 15.34 10.08
CA LEU A 48 1.58 14.64 11.01
C LEU A 48 2.86 15.43 11.28
N VAL A 49 3.53 15.96 10.22
CA VAL A 49 4.74 16.79 10.37
C VAL A 49 4.45 18.08 11.13
N LYS A 50 3.26 18.67 10.96
CA LYS A 50 2.83 19.86 11.74
C LYS A 50 2.46 19.54 13.20
N GLY A 51 2.37 18.27 13.58
CA GLY A 51 1.95 17.84 14.92
C GLY A 51 0.43 17.90 15.17
N GLU A 52 -0.36 18.00 14.11
CA GLU A 52 -1.83 18.02 14.15
C GLU A 52 -2.41 16.58 14.30
N LEU A 53 -1.60 15.57 14.00
CA LEU A 53 -1.91 14.14 14.14
C LEU A 53 -0.86 13.43 14.97
N ASP A 54 -1.24 12.31 15.60
CA ASP A 54 -0.30 11.42 16.28
C ASP A 54 0.34 10.43 15.33
N LEU A 55 -0.45 9.89 14.39
CA LEU A 55 0.01 8.92 13.40
C LEU A 55 -0.88 8.86 12.16
N THR A 56 -0.35 8.25 11.11
CA THR A 56 -1.07 7.86 9.91
C THR A 56 -0.61 6.48 9.44
N TRP A 57 -1.28 5.91 8.45
CA TRP A 57 -0.73 4.80 7.68
C TRP A 57 -0.38 5.26 6.25
N ALA A 58 0.79 4.87 5.80
CA ALA A 58 1.24 5.16 4.44
C ALA A 58 2.41 4.22 4.05
N GLY A 59 2.83 4.32 2.80
CA GLY A 59 4.02 3.61 2.33
C GLY A 59 5.30 4.18 2.95
N PRO A 60 6.24 3.32 3.41
CA PRO A 60 7.54 3.75 3.93
C PRO A 60 8.37 4.57 2.93
N MET A 61 8.04 4.54 1.65
CA MET A 61 8.60 5.41 0.62
C MET A 61 8.59 6.90 1.04
N ARG A 62 7.51 7.34 1.73
CA ARG A 62 7.39 8.72 2.23
C ARG A 62 8.42 9.03 3.31
N VAL A 63 8.73 8.06 4.18
CA VAL A 63 9.78 8.19 5.21
C VAL A 63 11.17 8.17 4.58
N ILE A 64 11.39 7.30 3.59
CA ILE A 64 12.65 7.27 2.82
C ILE A 64 12.91 8.62 2.14
N ARG A 65 11.87 9.19 1.51
CA ARG A 65 11.96 10.49 0.86
C ARG A 65 12.23 11.61 1.87
N ASP A 66 11.48 11.67 2.97
CA ASP A 66 11.68 12.66 4.04
C ASP A 66 13.12 12.60 4.59
N ARG A 67 13.66 11.40 4.80
CA ARG A 67 15.05 11.20 5.22
C ARG A 67 16.05 11.73 4.19
N ALA A 68 15.82 11.49 2.92
CA ALA A 68 16.70 11.94 1.84
C ALA A 68 16.69 13.46 1.65
N GLU A 69 15.53 14.10 1.82
CA GLU A 69 15.33 15.54 1.67
C GLU A 69 15.81 16.33 2.91
N ASN A 70 15.79 15.71 4.10
CA ASN A 70 16.09 16.36 5.38
C ASN A 70 17.21 15.67 6.19
N PRO A 71 18.39 15.40 5.61
CA PRO A 71 19.43 14.63 6.28
C PRO A 71 20.06 15.32 7.49
N LEU A 72 20.12 16.67 7.48
CA LEU A 72 20.78 17.48 8.50
C LEU A 72 19.86 17.90 9.64
N THR A 73 18.58 18.10 9.37
CA THR A 73 17.59 18.53 10.39
C THR A 73 17.02 17.35 11.18
N GLY A 74 17.42 16.12 10.81
CA GLY A 74 16.82 14.90 11.32
C GLY A 74 15.40 14.75 10.81
N SER A 75 15.20 13.90 9.81
CA SER A 75 13.87 13.53 9.36
C SER A 75 12.97 13.24 10.56
N SER A 76 11.80 13.84 10.57
CA SER A 76 10.85 13.67 11.65
C SER A 76 10.06 12.35 11.53
N LEU A 77 9.89 11.85 10.33
CA LEU A 77 9.04 10.68 10.06
C LEU A 77 9.77 9.37 10.36
N VAL A 78 9.02 8.42 10.94
CA VAL A 78 9.48 7.04 11.18
C VAL A 78 8.34 6.05 10.96
N CYS A 79 8.69 4.86 10.46
CA CYS A 79 7.82 3.70 10.42
C CYS A 79 8.02 2.87 11.68
N PHE A 80 6.94 2.27 12.24
CA PHE A 80 7.06 1.50 13.47
C PHE A 80 6.19 0.23 13.54
N CYS A 81 5.33 -0.02 12.54
CA CYS A 81 4.46 -1.20 12.52
C CYS A 81 4.07 -1.55 11.09
N GLU A 82 4.38 -2.76 10.61
CA GLU A 82 4.00 -3.22 9.27
C GLU A 82 2.57 -3.74 9.23
N VAL A 83 1.83 -3.36 8.19
CA VAL A 83 0.45 -3.82 7.97
C VAL A 83 0.27 -4.46 6.59
N VAL A 84 0.75 -3.81 5.53
CA VAL A 84 0.76 -4.40 4.18
C VAL A 84 2.21 -4.69 3.83
N ARG A 85 2.54 -5.98 3.75
CA ARG A 85 3.91 -6.48 3.52
C ARG A 85 4.26 -6.57 2.06
N ARG A 86 3.29 -6.99 1.22
CA ARG A 86 3.51 -7.15 -0.23
C ARG A 86 2.70 -6.13 -1.00
N ASP A 87 3.16 -5.84 -2.20
CA ASP A 87 2.54 -4.88 -3.09
C ASP A 87 1.15 -5.37 -3.57
N PRO A 88 0.06 -4.60 -3.35
CA PRO A 88 -1.30 -5.00 -3.68
C PRO A 88 -1.71 -4.73 -5.14
N VAL A 89 -0.76 -4.38 -6.00
CA VAL A 89 -1.00 -4.02 -7.41
C VAL A 89 -1.00 -5.23 -8.32
N TYR A 90 -1.82 -5.14 -9.36
CA TYR A 90 -1.86 -6.11 -10.45
C TYR A 90 -1.65 -5.40 -11.79
N LEU A 91 -1.01 -6.09 -12.74
CA LEU A 91 -1.11 -5.76 -14.15
C LEU A 91 -2.28 -6.55 -14.73
N VAL A 92 -3.24 -5.83 -15.29
CA VAL A 92 -4.43 -6.40 -15.92
C VAL A 92 -4.40 -6.04 -17.40
N GLY A 93 -4.69 -7.01 -18.26
CA GLY A 93 -4.72 -6.82 -19.69
C GLY A 93 -5.72 -7.75 -20.35
N ARG A 94 -5.79 -7.72 -21.69
CA ARG A 94 -6.73 -8.54 -22.46
C ARG A 94 -6.42 -10.03 -22.32
N ALA A 95 -7.44 -10.85 -22.39
CA ALA A 95 -7.32 -12.31 -22.29
C ALA A 95 -6.39 -12.94 -23.33
N GLY A 96 -6.21 -12.30 -24.49
CA GLY A 96 -5.29 -12.73 -25.55
C GLY A 96 -3.79 -12.65 -25.19
N LEU A 97 -3.42 -11.97 -24.12
CA LEU A 97 -2.03 -11.90 -23.61
C LEU A 97 -1.74 -13.08 -22.66
N ALA A 98 -1.97 -14.32 -23.11
CA ALA A 98 -1.91 -15.52 -22.24
C ALA A 98 -0.52 -15.83 -21.70
N ASP A 99 0.54 -15.63 -22.51
CA ASP A 99 1.94 -15.93 -22.19
C ASP A 99 2.73 -14.67 -21.83
N PHE A 100 2.06 -13.69 -21.22
CA PHE A 100 2.63 -12.39 -20.88
C PHE A 100 3.89 -12.50 -20.02
N ARG A 101 4.90 -11.73 -20.40
CA ARG A 101 6.14 -11.49 -19.66
C ARG A 101 6.33 -9.99 -19.48
N LEU A 102 7.05 -9.55 -18.45
CA LEU A 102 7.32 -8.12 -18.22
C LEU A 102 8.00 -7.45 -19.44
N ALA A 103 8.79 -8.19 -20.21
CA ALA A 103 9.41 -7.69 -21.43
C ALA A 103 8.39 -7.26 -22.51
N ASP A 104 7.21 -7.83 -22.51
CA ASP A 104 6.18 -7.51 -23.50
C ASP A 104 5.64 -6.08 -23.30
N LEU A 105 5.82 -5.48 -22.12
CA LEU A 105 5.42 -4.11 -21.85
C LEU A 105 6.10 -3.09 -22.78
N THR A 106 7.25 -3.40 -23.36
CA THR A 106 7.93 -2.52 -24.31
C THR A 106 7.16 -2.34 -25.62
N ALA A 107 6.27 -3.28 -25.97
CA ALA A 107 5.42 -3.23 -27.16
C ALA A 107 3.94 -2.88 -26.84
N LEU A 108 3.62 -2.62 -25.58
CA LEU A 108 2.25 -2.42 -25.10
C LEU A 108 2.09 -1.03 -24.48
N ARG A 109 0.87 -0.49 -24.55
CA ARG A 109 0.51 0.78 -23.90
C ARG A 109 0.05 0.48 -22.47
N LEU A 110 0.83 0.93 -21.51
CA LEU A 110 0.60 0.74 -20.08
C LEU A 110 -0.07 1.96 -19.44
N GLY A 111 -1.27 1.82 -18.89
CA GLY A 111 -1.82 2.79 -17.95
C GLY A 111 -1.27 2.53 -16.55
N SER A 112 -0.53 3.49 -15.97
CA SER A 112 0.01 3.35 -14.63
C SER A 112 -0.81 4.12 -13.59
N VAL A 113 -0.72 3.70 -12.33
CA VAL A 113 -1.39 4.39 -11.21
C VAL A 113 -0.85 5.80 -11.07
N SER A 114 -1.73 6.82 -11.12
CA SER A 114 -1.36 8.24 -10.92
C SER A 114 -1.53 8.69 -9.47
N GLU A 115 -2.44 8.08 -8.71
CA GLU A 115 -2.78 8.46 -7.33
C GLU A 115 -1.62 8.25 -6.36
N VAL A 116 -0.76 7.28 -6.65
CA VAL A 116 0.44 6.97 -5.86
C VAL A 116 1.59 6.51 -6.76
N VAL A 117 2.81 6.90 -6.44
CA VAL A 117 4.00 6.65 -7.29
C VAL A 117 4.68 5.30 -7.04
N THR A 118 4.46 4.70 -5.86
CA THR A 118 5.15 3.45 -5.45
C THR A 118 4.97 2.30 -6.45
N PRO A 119 3.76 2.04 -7.01
CA PRO A 119 3.58 0.96 -7.98
C PRO A 119 4.48 1.05 -9.20
N TRP A 120 4.63 2.26 -9.75
CA TRP A 120 5.52 2.45 -10.90
C TRP A 120 6.99 2.31 -10.52
N LEU A 121 7.44 2.85 -9.38
CA LEU A 121 8.81 2.69 -8.91
C LEU A 121 9.18 1.21 -8.72
N CYS A 122 8.28 0.43 -8.15
CA CYS A 122 8.48 -1.00 -7.97
C CYS A 122 8.46 -1.76 -9.29
N LEU A 123 7.55 -1.44 -10.21
CA LEU A 123 7.49 -2.07 -11.54
C LEU A 123 8.73 -1.75 -12.36
N GLN A 124 9.28 -0.53 -12.28
CA GLN A 124 10.55 -0.20 -12.92
C GLN A 124 11.69 -1.10 -12.43
N GLN A 125 11.72 -1.42 -11.12
CA GLN A 125 12.73 -2.32 -10.58
C GLN A 125 12.51 -3.76 -11.09
N ASP A 126 11.26 -4.23 -11.13
CA ASP A 126 10.95 -5.56 -11.69
C ASP A 126 11.36 -5.68 -13.17
N LEU A 127 11.14 -4.61 -13.96
CA LEU A 127 11.59 -4.56 -15.35
C LEU A 127 13.10 -4.67 -15.46
N ARG A 128 13.85 -3.90 -14.66
CA ARG A 128 15.32 -3.97 -14.64
C ARG A 128 15.83 -5.35 -14.22
N ASP A 129 15.19 -5.95 -13.21
CA ASP A 129 15.52 -7.31 -12.74
C ASP A 129 15.24 -8.36 -13.82
N ALA A 130 14.27 -8.11 -14.71
CA ALA A 130 13.97 -8.91 -15.90
C ALA A 130 14.84 -8.55 -17.13
N GLY A 131 15.82 -7.64 -16.99
CA GLY A 131 16.69 -7.20 -18.08
C GLY A 131 16.03 -6.24 -19.07
N VAL A 132 14.94 -5.56 -18.66
CA VAL A 132 14.19 -4.61 -19.49
C VAL A 132 14.44 -3.19 -19.01
N ASP A 133 14.76 -2.29 -19.95
CA ASP A 133 14.84 -0.86 -19.65
C ASP A 133 13.44 -0.27 -19.49
N PRO A 134 13.07 0.28 -18.31
CA PRO A 134 11.76 0.90 -18.10
C PRO A 134 11.46 2.09 -19.00
N GLU A 135 12.48 2.77 -19.54
CA GLU A 135 12.30 3.91 -20.45
C GLU A 135 11.72 3.48 -21.81
N LEU A 136 11.81 2.19 -22.16
CA LEU A 136 11.22 1.64 -23.38
C LEU A 136 9.70 1.38 -23.27
N VAL A 137 9.12 1.49 -22.05
CA VAL A 137 7.71 1.25 -21.83
C VAL A 137 6.88 2.48 -22.20
N THR A 138 5.95 2.33 -23.14
CA THR A 138 4.97 3.36 -23.48
C THR A 138 3.94 3.49 -22.35
N ARG A 139 4.11 4.51 -21.51
CA ARG A 139 3.33 4.69 -20.29
C ARG A 139 2.41 5.90 -20.34
N VAL A 140 1.14 5.71 -20.01
CA VAL A 140 0.16 6.75 -19.66
C VAL A 140 0.16 6.88 -18.15
N SER A 141 0.53 8.05 -17.60
CA SER A 141 0.84 8.24 -16.16
C SER A 141 0.04 9.32 -15.47
N ASP A 142 -0.83 10.01 -16.17
CA ASP A 142 -1.57 11.18 -15.70
C ASP A 142 -3.07 10.92 -15.51
N GLN A 143 -3.49 9.67 -15.65
CA GLN A 143 -4.89 9.26 -15.50
C GLN A 143 -5.10 8.49 -14.20
N ALA A 144 -6.26 8.72 -13.57
CA ALA A 144 -6.72 7.94 -12.43
C ALA A 144 -7.00 6.48 -12.81
N MET A 145 -6.95 5.57 -11.83
CA MET A 145 -7.22 4.14 -12.07
C MET A 145 -8.58 3.87 -12.69
N ALA A 146 -9.61 4.63 -12.34
CA ALA A 146 -10.93 4.50 -12.96
C ALA A 146 -10.87 4.77 -14.47
N SER A 147 -10.18 5.85 -14.88
CA SER A 147 -9.98 6.19 -16.30
C SER A 147 -9.09 5.18 -17.01
N ASN A 148 -8.06 4.66 -16.33
CA ASN A 148 -7.22 3.58 -16.87
C ASN A 148 -8.03 2.30 -17.10
N LEU A 149 -8.96 1.95 -16.22
CA LEU A 149 -9.88 0.82 -16.40
C LEU A 149 -10.76 1.03 -17.63
N GLU A 150 -11.39 2.20 -17.78
CA GLU A 150 -12.22 2.51 -18.93
C GLU A 150 -11.41 2.44 -20.25
N ALA A 151 -10.23 3.06 -20.28
CA ALA A 151 -9.34 3.04 -21.44
C ALA A 151 -8.89 1.60 -21.80
N LEU A 152 -8.65 0.74 -20.79
CA LEU A 152 -8.34 -0.67 -20.98
C LEU A 152 -9.53 -1.41 -21.62
N LEU A 153 -10.74 -1.22 -21.09
CA LEU A 153 -11.97 -1.85 -21.58
C LEU A 153 -12.29 -1.41 -23.03
N GLN A 154 -12.02 -0.16 -23.37
CA GLN A 154 -12.21 0.42 -24.71
C GLN A 154 -11.07 0.08 -25.68
N GLY A 155 -9.99 -0.55 -25.21
CA GLY A 155 -8.84 -0.90 -26.03
C GLY A 155 -7.89 0.25 -26.37
N GLN A 156 -7.99 1.35 -25.65
CA GLN A 156 -7.07 2.47 -25.73
C GLN A 156 -5.76 2.19 -24.98
N LEU A 157 -5.80 1.31 -23.95
CA LEU A 157 -4.67 0.71 -23.30
C LEU A 157 -4.63 -0.79 -23.56
N ASP A 158 -3.45 -1.38 -23.51
CA ASP A 158 -3.23 -2.82 -23.64
C ASP A 158 -3.11 -3.49 -22.26
N VAL A 159 -2.52 -2.78 -21.29
CA VAL A 159 -2.30 -3.19 -19.91
C VAL A 159 -2.58 -2.01 -18.97
N ALA A 160 -3.12 -2.27 -17.79
CA ALA A 160 -3.25 -1.27 -16.72
C ALA A 160 -2.72 -1.80 -15.39
N GLN A 161 -2.00 -0.95 -14.63
CA GLN A 161 -1.73 -1.16 -13.21
C GLN A 161 -2.98 -0.79 -12.42
N LEU A 162 -3.53 -1.74 -11.68
CA LEU A 162 -4.76 -1.55 -10.93
C LEU A 162 -4.65 -2.11 -9.52
N PHE A 163 -5.32 -1.44 -8.58
CA PHE A 163 -5.70 -1.98 -7.27
C PHE A 163 -7.11 -2.58 -7.35
N GLU A 164 -7.50 -3.32 -6.32
CA GLU A 164 -8.89 -3.62 -6.07
C GLU A 164 -9.65 -2.34 -5.60
N PRO A 165 -10.90 -2.15 -6.00
CA PRO A 165 -11.80 -3.09 -6.70
C PRO A 165 -11.69 -3.09 -8.23
N PHE A 166 -10.85 -2.22 -8.83
CA PHE A 166 -10.73 -2.06 -10.29
C PHE A 166 -10.32 -3.36 -11.00
N VAL A 167 -9.47 -4.18 -10.36
CA VAL A 167 -9.12 -5.51 -10.86
C VAL A 167 -10.36 -6.39 -10.98
N SER A 168 -11.17 -6.46 -9.92
CA SER A 168 -12.41 -7.23 -9.94
C SER A 168 -13.42 -6.73 -10.96
N GLN A 169 -13.51 -5.40 -11.14
CA GLN A 169 -14.35 -4.78 -12.19
C GLN A 169 -13.86 -5.16 -13.60
N ALA A 170 -12.55 -5.09 -13.85
CA ALA A 170 -11.97 -5.50 -15.13
C ALA A 170 -12.27 -6.96 -15.45
N LEU A 171 -12.09 -7.86 -14.49
CA LEU A 171 -12.36 -9.28 -14.66
C LEU A 171 -13.85 -9.59 -14.87
N ALA A 172 -14.74 -8.85 -14.21
CA ALA A 172 -16.18 -8.98 -14.38
C ALA A 172 -16.66 -8.62 -15.80
N ALA A 173 -15.92 -7.77 -16.52
CA ALA A 173 -16.20 -7.48 -17.92
C ALA A 173 -15.93 -8.65 -18.90
N GLY A 174 -15.28 -9.73 -18.43
CA GLY A 174 -15.17 -11.02 -19.13
C GLY A 174 -14.07 -11.13 -20.20
N ALA A 175 -13.49 -9.99 -20.64
CA ALA A 175 -12.44 -9.97 -21.67
C ALA A 175 -11.04 -9.67 -21.12
N MET A 176 -10.90 -9.55 -19.81
CA MET A 176 -9.66 -9.18 -19.12
C MET A 176 -9.15 -10.31 -18.23
N ARG A 177 -7.85 -10.30 -17.98
CA ARG A 177 -7.17 -11.20 -17.07
C ARG A 177 -6.08 -10.51 -16.29
N ILE A 178 -5.72 -11.07 -15.15
CA ILE A 178 -4.50 -10.69 -14.44
C ILE A 178 -3.31 -11.28 -15.22
N LEU A 179 -2.39 -10.42 -15.60
CA LEU A 179 -1.17 -10.78 -16.31
C LEU A 179 0.00 -11.00 -15.33
N HIS A 180 0.04 -10.19 -14.26
CA HIS A 180 1.08 -10.24 -13.24
C HIS A 180 0.54 -9.72 -11.90
N SER A 181 0.98 -10.33 -10.82
CA SER A 181 0.72 -9.87 -9.45
C SER A 181 2.01 -9.33 -8.85
N ALA A 182 2.04 -8.06 -8.50
CA ALA A 182 3.21 -7.44 -7.89
C ALA A 182 3.59 -8.06 -6.53
N SER A 183 2.63 -8.75 -5.87
CA SER A 183 2.89 -9.50 -4.62
C SER A 183 3.86 -10.68 -4.81
N GLU A 184 4.03 -11.19 -6.03
CA GLU A 184 4.93 -12.30 -6.36
C GLU A 184 6.40 -11.97 -6.14
N ARG A 185 6.78 -10.67 -6.21
CA ARG A 185 8.14 -10.25 -5.86
C ARG A 185 8.49 -10.49 -4.39
N GLY A 186 7.52 -10.84 -3.54
CA GLY A 186 7.66 -11.06 -2.10
C GLY A 186 7.57 -9.76 -1.27
N PRO A 187 8.12 -9.74 -0.05
CA PRO A 187 8.02 -8.59 0.85
C PRO A 187 8.54 -7.29 0.21
N THR A 188 7.78 -6.19 0.39
CA THR A 188 8.08 -4.86 -0.18
C THR A 188 7.92 -3.75 0.86
N ALA A 189 7.52 -4.06 2.11
CA ALA A 189 7.18 -3.10 3.15
C ALA A 189 6.23 -2.01 2.62
N TYR A 190 5.07 -2.43 2.10
CA TYR A 190 4.20 -1.56 1.30
C TYR A 190 3.46 -0.52 2.12
N THR A 191 2.94 -0.90 3.32
CA THR A 191 2.28 0.05 4.24
C THR A 191 2.65 -0.22 5.68
N SER A 192 2.95 0.87 6.39
CA SER A 192 3.25 0.87 7.82
C SER A 192 2.48 1.97 8.54
N LEU A 193 2.34 1.84 9.86
CA LEU A 193 2.04 2.98 10.72
C LEU A 193 3.26 3.91 10.73
N ILE A 194 3.00 5.20 10.57
CA ILE A 194 4.00 6.27 10.51
C ILE A 194 3.67 7.31 11.58
N ALA A 195 4.68 7.74 12.31
CA ALA A 195 4.63 8.82 13.28
C ALA A 195 5.83 9.76 13.09
N THR A 196 5.87 10.87 13.81
CA THR A 196 7.12 11.63 13.98
C THR A 196 7.92 11.08 15.15
N ARG A 197 9.25 11.25 15.16
CA ARG A 197 10.13 10.89 16.29
C ARG A 197 9.66 11.52 17.60
N ASP A 198 9.30 12.81 17.54
CA ASP A 198 8.76 13.53 18.69
C ASP A 198 7.41 12.99 19.13
N GLY A 199 6.53 12.62 18.20
CA GLY A 199 5.25 11.97 18.49
C GLY A 199 5.44 10.63 19.21
N MET A 200 6.40 9.81 18.76
CA MET A 200 6.80 8.57 19.41
C MET A 200 7.28 8.81 20.85
N ALA A 201 8.14 9.83 21.05
CA ALA A 201 8.67 10.19 22.35
C ALA A 201 7.60 10.75 23.31
N ARG A 202 6.65 11.56 22.80
CA ARG A 202 5.55 12.12 23.61
C ARG A 202 4.52 11.07 24.04
N LYS A 203 4.20 10.08 23.17
CA LYS A 203 3.13 9.10 23.40
C LYS A 203 3.59 7.63 23.31
N PRO A 204 4.72 7.22 23.96
CA PRO A 204 5.30 5.89 23.73
C PRO A 204 4.37 4.75 24.14
N ARG A 205 3.54 4.94 25.19
CA ARG A 205 2.55 3.93 25.61
C ARG A 205 1.45 3.75 24.55
N ALA A 206 1.01 4.82 23.93
CA ALA A 206 -0.01 4.78 22.89
C ALA A 206 0.53 4.10 21.62
N MET A 207 1.74 4.42 21.21
CA MET A 207 2.37 3.78 20.02
C MET A 207 2.55 2.28 20.22
N ARG A 208 3.02 1.84 21.40
CA ARG A 208 3.06 0.40 21.73
C ARG A 208 1.68 -0.25 21.74
N ALA A 209 0.66 0.44 22.21
CA ALA A 209 -0.72 -0.07 22.19
C ALA A 209 -1.24 -0.22 20.75
N MET A 210 -0.93 0.71 19.85
CA MET A 210 -1.26 0.61 18.41
C MET A 210 -0.59 -0.62 17.78
N VAL A 211 0.67 -0.90 18.08
CA VAL A 211 1.38 -2.11 17.62
C VAL A 211 0.71 -3.38 18.15
N ARG A 212 0.35 -3.43 19.44
CA ARG A 212 -0.35 -4.61 20.00
C ARG A 212 -1.73 -4.81 19.38
N ALA A 213 -2.49 -3.73 19.13
CA ALA A 213 -3.78 -3.82 18.44
C ALA A 213 -3.62 -4.38 17.02
N THR A 214 -2.59 -3.94 16.29
CA THR A 214 -2.25 -4.47 14.97
C THR A 214 -1.86 -5.95 15.04
N ALA A 215 -1.01 -6.34 16.00
CA ALA A 215 -0.63 -7.73 16.20
C ALA A 215 -1.84 -8.64 16.52
N ARG A 216 -2.80 -8.14 17.31
CA ARG A 216 -4.07 -8.87 17.56
C ARG A 216 -4.86 -9.07 16.28
N MET A 217 -4.94 -8.05 15.41
CA MET A 217 -5.61 -8.16 14.12
C MET A 217 -4.93 -9.19 13.22
N GLN A 218 -3.60 -9.18 13.16
CA GLN A 218 -2.82 -10.14 12.39
C GLN A 218 -3.01 -11.58 12.91
N ALA A 219 -3.02 -11.76 14.23
CA ALA A 219 -3.34 -13.05 14.84
C ALA A 219 -4.80 -13.50 14.58
N TRP A 220 -5.75 -12.56 14.61
CA TRP A 220 -7.14 -12.83 14.24
C TRP A 220 -7.26 -13.29 12.80
N MET A 221 -6.59 -12.63 11.86
CA MET A 221 -6.57 -13.03 10.44
C MET A 221 -5.98 -14.43 10.21
N ALA A 222 -4.99 -14.84 11.00
CA ALA A 222 -4.41 -16.17 10.90
C ALA A 222 -5.40 -17.29 11.31
N ALA A 223 -6.43 -16.94 12.10
CA ALA A 223 -7.44 -17.86 12.61
C ALA A 223 -8.81 -17.76 11.89
N HIS A 224 -8.98 -16.78 10.99
CA HIS A 224 -10.25 -16.49 10.33
C HIS A 224 -10.10 -16.44 8.80
N SER A 225 -11.18 -16.66 8.10
CA SER A 225 -11.24 -16.65 6.65
C SER A 225 -11.24 -15.21 6.07
N ALA A 226 -10.92 -15.12 4.79
CA ALA A 226 -11.07 -13.86 4.04
C ALA A 226 -12.53 -13.35 4.00
N ASP A 227 -13.50 -14.26 4.07
CA ASP A 227 -14.91 -13.90 4.10
C ASP A 227 -15.32 -13.26 5.43
N GLU A 228 -14.81 -13.79 6.55
CA GLU A 228 -15.03 -13.16 7.86
C GLU A 228 -14.37 -11.78 7.93
N LEU A 229 -13.16 -11.61 7.36
CA LEU A 229 -12.55 -10.29 7.23
C LEU A 229 -13.43 -9.33 6.38
N ALA A 230 -13.95 -9.84 5.26
CA ALA A 230 -14.83 -9.05 4.40
C ALA A 230 -16.12 -8.64 5.14
N GLU A 231 -16.74 -9.55 5.92
CA GLU A 231 -17.92 -9.21 6.73
C GLU A 231 -17.63 -8.07 7.72
N VAL A 232 -16.51 -8.14 8.43
CA VAL A 232 -16.12 -7.16 9.44
C VAL A 232 -15.79 -5.80 8.82
N ALA A 233 -15.11 -5.79 7.66
CA ALA A 233 -14.63 -4.55 7.04
C ALA A 233 -15.66 -3.88 6.11
N ALA A 234 -16.64 -4.61 5.57
CA ALA A 234 -17.58 -4.09 4.57
C ALA A 234 -18.35 -2.82 4.97
N PRO A 235 -18.75 -2.60 6.24
CA PRO A 235 -19.44 -1.37 6.61
C PRO A 235 -18.64 -0.08 6.35
N TYR A 236 -17.33 -0.19 6.17
CA TYR A 236 -16.43 0.93 5.88
C TYR A 236 -16.23 1.19 4.39
N PHE A 237 -16.74 0.31 3.52
CA PHE A 237 -16.58 0.35 2.06
C PHE A 237 -17.93 0.21 1.34
N HIS A 238 -18.93 0.95 1.83
CA HIS A 238 -20.32 0.90 1.33
C HIS A 238 -20.45 1.38 -0.13
N GLU A 239 -19.46 2.10 -0.64
CA GLU A 239 -19.36 2.55 -2.03
C GLU A 239 -18.98 1.44 -3.02
N VAL A 240 -18.48 0.30 -2.53
CA VAL A 240 -18.09 -0.85 -3.35
C VAL A 240 -19.18 -1.92 -3.29
N GLU A 241 -19.64 -2.39 -4.46
CA GLU A 241 -20.61 -3.49 -4.52
C GLU A 241 -20.12 -4.69 -3.70
N ARG A 242 -21.00 -5.24 -2.85
CA ARG A 242 -20.64 -6.28 -1.87
C ARG A 242 -19.93 -7.50 -2.50
N ARG A 243 -20.39 -7.95 -3.66
CA ARG A 243 -19.77 -9.07 -4.38
C ARG A 243 -18.34 -8.75 -4.79
N LEU A 244 -18.12 -7.57 -5.37
CA LEU A 244 -16.78 -7.12 -5.79
C LEU A 244 -15.87 -6.93 -4.57
N PHE A 245 -16.41 -6.37 -3.48
CA PHE A 245 -15.66 -6.22 -2.23
C PHE A 245 -15.17 -7.59 -1.71
N ASN A 246 -16.07 -8.57 -1.59
CA ASN A 246 -15.72 -9.91 -1.11
C ASN A 246 -14.67 -10.57 -2.02
N GLN A 247 -14.81 -10.46 -3.34
CA GLN A 247 -13.83 -10.99 -4.31
C GLN A 247 -12.46 -10.33 -4.15
N SER A 248 -12.44 -9.02 -3.93
CA SER A 248 -11.22 -8.23 -3.72
C SER A 248 -10.47 -8.66 -2.45
N ILE A 249 -11.19 -8.80 -1.34
CA ILE A 249 -10.60 -9.24 -0.06
C ILE A 249 -10.06 -10.67 -0.17
N ARG A 250 -10.79 -11.60 -0.80
CA ARG A 250 -10.31 -12.96 -1.06
C ARG A 250 -9.04 -12.97 -1.91
N ARG A 251 -8.97 -12.14 -2.96
CA ARG A 251 -7.79 -12.06 -3.83
C ARG A 251 -6.59 -11.51 -3.08
N TYR A 252 -6.75 -10.46 -2.29
CA TYR A 252 -5.69 -9.93 -1.46
C TYR A 252 -5.20 -10.92 -0.39
N ALA A 253 -6.12 -11.66 0.23
CA ALA A 253 -5.78 -12.72 1.19
C ALA A 253 -4.98 -13.84 0.51
N ALA A 254 -5.44 -14.32 -0.66
CA ALA A 254 -4.74 -15.35 -1.44
C ALA A 254 -3.35 -14.89 -1.91
N ALA A 255 -3.18 -13.60 -2.24
CA ALA A 255 -1.90 -13.01 -2.60
C ALA A 255 -0.98 -12.77 -1.39
N GLY A 256 -1.49 -12.95 -0.16
CA GLY A 256 -0.73 -12.79 1.09
C GLY A 256 -0.17 -11.38 1.24
N ILE A 257 -0.94 -10.35 0.88
CA ILE A 257 -0.43 -8.97 0.91
C ILE A 257 -0.22 -8.44 2.32
N TRP A 258 -1.02 -8.91 3.29
CA TRP A 258 -0.97 -8.43 4.65
C TRP A 258 0.16 -9.05 5.45
N ALA A 259 0.75 -8.27 6.33
CA ALA A 259 1.77 -8.75 7.25
C ALA A 259 1.16 -9.70 8.30
N THR A 260 1.89 -10.75 8.63
CA THR A 260 1.49 -11.75 9.65
C THR A 260 1.97 -11.39 11.05
N ASP A 261 2.83 -10.38 11.16
CA ASP A 261 3.38 -9.81 12.38
C ASP A 261 3.66 -8.31 12.19
N PRO A 262 3.78 -7.49 13.25
CA PRO A 262 3.94 -6.05 13.13
C PRO A 262 5.37 -5.59 12.79
N VAL A 263 6.33 -6.51 12.68
CA VAL A 263 7.73 -6.17 12.43
C VAL A 263 7.92 -5.81 10.96
N ILE A 264 8.45 -4.63 10.69
CA ILE A 264 8.73 -4.20 9.32
C ILE A 264 9.84 -5.07 8.73
N SER A 265 9.55 -5.73 7.61
CA SER A 265 10.47 -6.61 6.93
C SER A 265 11.72 -5.86 6.46
N ARG A 266 12.91 -6.22 6.98
CA ARG A 266 14.18 -5.66 6.51
C ARG A 266 14.40 -5.93 5.01
N GLN A 267 14.07 -7.14 4.55
CA GLN A 267 14.15 -7.50 3.13
C GLN A 267 13.17 -6.66 2.31
N GLY A 268 11.93 -6.52 2.78
CA GLY A 268 10.90 -5.70 2.10
C GLY A 268 11.28 -4.23 2.04
N PHE A 269 11.79 -3.68 3.14
CA PHE A 269 12.28 -2.30 3.17
C PHE A 269 13.47 -2.07 2.23
N ALA A 270 14.45 -2.98 2.22
CA ALA A 270 15.62 -2.88 1.33
C ALA A 270 15.19 -2.90 -0.15
N ARG A 271 14.23 -3.76 -0.52
CA ARG A 271 13.67 -3.81 -1.87
C ARG A 271 12.95 -2.50 -2.24
N LEU A 272 12.12 -1.98 -1.34
CA LEU A 272 11.44 -0.69 -1.56
C LEU A 272 12.47 0.45 -1.71
N ALA A 273 13.46 0.53 -0.83
CA ALA A 273 14.51 1.56 -0.88
C ALA A 273 15.30 1.48 -2.19
N GLN A 274 15.57 0.28 -2.70
CA GLN A 274 16.21 0.09 -4.00
C GLN A 274 15.31 0.58 -5.14
N SER A 275 14.01 0.25 -5.12
CA SER A 275 13.05 0.73 -6.13
C SER A 275 12.91 2.26 -6.14
N VAL A 276 12.88 2.87 -4.95
CA VAL A 276 12.81 4.32 -4.78
C VAL A 276 14.07 5.02 -5.31
N LYS A 277 15.25 4.43 -5.07
CA LYS A 277 16.53 4.94 -5.58
C LYS A 277 16.65 4.75 -7.10
N SER A 278 16.44 3.53 -7.60
CA SER A 278 16.60 3.22 -9.03
C SER A 278 15.57 3.92 -9.90
N GLY A 279 14.39 4.23 -9.35
CA GLY A 279 13.36 5.05 -9.98
C GLY A 279 13.60 6.56 -9.90
N GLY A 280 14.75 7.00 -9.35
CA GLY A 280 15.19 8.39 -9.34
C GLY A 280 14.53 9.29 -8.30
N MET A 281 13.71 8.76 -7.39
CA MET A 281 13.06 9.55 -6.35
C MET A 281 14.04 10.05 -5.28
N VAL A 282 15.07 9.25 -4.96
CA VAL A 282 16.16 9.63 -4.06
C VAL A 282 17.51 9.33 -4.72
N ARG A 283 18.54 10.08 -4.36
CA ARG A 283 19.89 9.92 -4.95
C ARG A 283 20.70 8.82 -4.26
N THR A 284 20.47 8.62 -2.97
CA THR A 284 21.22 7.67 -2.13
C THR A 284 20.31 6.61 -1.57
N LEU A 285 20.85 5.42 -1.30
CA LEU A 285 20.11 4.38 -0.61
C LEU A 285 20.00 4.76 0.88
N ILE A 286 18.77 4.80 1.39
CA ILE A 286 18.49 5.10 2.79
C ILE A 286 18.39 3.78 3.56
N ALA A 287 19.07 3.70 4.69
CA ALA A 287 19.13 2.49 5.49
C ALA A 287 17.85 2.27 6.32
N TYR A 288 17.55 1.01 6.60
CA TYR A 288 16.41 0.59 7.42
C TYR A 288 16.38 1.29 8.78
N ASP A 289 17.52 1.28 9.50
CA ASP A 289 17.61 1.79 10.87
C ASP A 289 17.51 3.33 10.96
N GLU A 290 17.59 4.02 9.82
CA GLU A 290 17.31 5.45 9.73
C GLU A 290 15.81 5.77 9.71
N CYS A 291 15.00 4.86 9.16
CA CYS A 291 13.57 5.05 8.89
C CYS A 291 12.66 4.27 9.83
N VAL A 292 13.14 3.17 10.42
CA VAL A 292 12.33 2.26 11.22
C VAL A 292 12.76 2.32 12.68
N VAL A 293 11.79 2.47 13.56
CA VAL A 293 12.02 2.45 15.02
C VAL A 293 11.05 1.48 15.68
N ALA A 294 11.49 0.82 16.76
CA ALA A 294 10.61 0.09 17.65
C ALA A 294 9.99 1.07 18.67
N PRO A 295 8.67 1.03 18.93
CA PRO A 295 8.00 1.91 19.89
C PRO A 295 8.24 1.49 21.35
#